data_42a566a0fd3c762e6d07a030b21f388b
#
_entry.id   42a566a0fd3c762e6d07a030b21f388b
#
_cell.length_a   1.000
_cell.length_b   1.000
_cell.length_c   1.000
_cell.angle_alpha   90.00
_cell.angle_beta   90.00
_cell.angle_gamma   90.00
#
_symmetry.space_group_name_H-M   'P 1'
#
loop_
_entity.id
_entity.type
_entity.pdbx_description
1 polymer ?
#
loop_
_entity_poly.entity_id
_entity_poly.type
_entity_poly.pdbx_seq_one_letter_code
_entity_poly.pdbx_strand_id
1 'polypeptide(L)'
;TPAGRLQGQITDPTGAVIPGATITLKNSSGLVVAANSGGAGEYEFRNLAPGKYTVSVTAKGFVPTRQEIEIVAGQAKKADIPLQILVKQEDIDVQSEAAKISTSSENNASSVVISGKDLDALSDDPDELQSELQALAGPSAGPNGGQIYIDGFTGGQLPPKSSIREIRINQNPFSAQYDRMGFGRIEILTKPGSDKLHGQFFFNDNHSFFDALNPFAATEPDFSTQMVNGNVGGPLGKKASYQISAERRDIKEAAVVSPDAFSAAGVAVVPVLNPRVRTSFTSRFDYQVAASNTLMVRYQFTHNREENNGVAQLALPSQAFNQTGTENEIQISDTQILSPHAINETRFEWERGDTD
;
A
#
# COMPACT_ATOMS: atom_id res chain seq x y z
N THR A 1 23.19 -54.48 -27.62
CA THR A 1 22.26 -53.60 -28.39
C THR A 1 22.98 -52.29 -28.72
N PRO A 2 23.00 -51.86 -30.00
CA PRO A 2 23.63 -50.61 -30.33
C PRO A 2 22.99 -49.44 -29.57
N ALA A 3 23.82 -48.63 -28.91
CA ALA A 3 23.36 -47.53 -28.11
C ALA A 3 22.93 -46.32 -28.98
N GLY A 4 21.88 -45.62 -28.57
CA GLY A 4 21.45 -44.38 -29.24
C GLY A 4 22.18 -43.15 -28.72
N ARG A 5 21.99 -42.03 -29.40
CA ARG A 5 22.53 -40.71 -29.04
C ARG A 5 21.41 -39.65 -29.09
N LEU A 6 21.41 -38.72 -28.15
CA LEU A 6 20.56 -37.54 -28.17
C LEU A 6 21.45 -36.30 -28.18
N GLN A 7 21.21 -35.39 -29.12
CA GLN A 7 21.91 -34.12 -29.23
C GLN A 7 20.95 -33.01 -29.65
N GLY A 8 21.28 -31.76 -29.33
CA GLY A 8 20.46 -30.62 -29.72
C GLY A 8 20.99 -29.33 -29.16
N GLN A 9 20.19 -28.29 -29.24
CA GLN A 9 20.53 -26.95 -28.79
C GLN A 9 19.40 -26.39 -27.92
N ILE A 10 19.77 -25.68 -26.86
CA ILE A 10 18.84 -24.96 -25.99
C ILE A 10 18.84 -23.49 -26.42
N THR A 11 17.65 -22.97 -26.73
CA THR A 11 17.47 -21.60 -27.21
C THR A 11 16.37 -20.88 -26.42
N ASP A 12 16.35 -19.58 -26.48
CA ASP A 12 15.23 -18.75 -26.04
C ASP A 12 14.17 -18.59 -27.17
N PRO A 13 13.04 -17.91 -26.93
CA PRO A 13 12.01 -17.70 -27.96
C PRO A 13 12.47 -16.87 -29.15
N THR A 14 13.58 -16.11 -29.04
CA THR A 14 14.16 -15.32 -30.13
C THR A 14 15.18 -16.10 -30.96
N GLY A 15 15.51 -17.34 -30.53
CA GLY A 15 16.53 -18.18 -31.14
C GLY A 15 17.94 -17.97 -30.59
N ALA A 16 18.10 -17.11 -29.54
CA ALA A 16 19.42 -16.95 -28.91
C ALA A 16 19.74 -18.18 -28.06
N VAL A 17 21.00 -18.61 -28.07
CA VAL A 17 21.47 -19.81 -27.41
C VAL A 17 21.57 -19.59 -25.89
N ILE A 18 21.24 -20.62 -25.09
CA ILE A 18 21.29 -20.58 -23.64
C ILE A 18 22.41 -21.50 -23.13
N PRO A 19 23.55 -20.94 -22.71
CA PRO A 19 24.63 -21.73 -22.12
C PRO A 19 24.34 -22.05 -20.64
N GLY A 20 24.88 -23.20 -20.17
CA GLY A 20 24.79 -23.59 -18.77
C GLY A 20 23.40 -24.07 -18.32
N ALA A 21 22.46 -24.30 -19.23
CA ALA A 21 21.18 -24.92 -18.89
C ALA A 21 21.42 -26.38 -18.44
N THR A 22 20.73 -26.79 -17.38
CA THR A 22 20.80 -28.18 -16.89
C THR A 22 19.75 -29.03 -17.61
N ILE A 23 20.21 -30.06 -18.32
CA ILE A 23 19.37 -31.01 -19.04
C ILE A 23 19.38 -32.37 -18.30
N THR A 24 18.23 -32.86 -17.93
CA THR A 24 18.07 -34.14 -17.22
C THR A 24 17.24 -35.08 -18.08
N LEU A 25 17.75 -36.28 -18.33
CA LEU A 25 17.09 -37.37 -19.00
C LEU A 25 16.65 -38.44 -18.00
N LYS A 26 15.36 -38.77 -18.00
CA LYS A 26 14.80 -39.86 -17.19
C LYS A 26 14.11 -40.87 -18.08
N ASN A 27 14.47 -42.15 -17.96
CA ASN A 27 13.78 -43.23 -18.66
C ASN A 27 12.66 -43.84 -17.82
N SER A 28 11.87 -44.77 -18.39
CA SER A 28 10.78 -45.49 -17.72
C SER A 28 11.25 -46.40 -16.57
N SER A 29 12.52 -46.81 -16.54
CA SER A 29 13.12 -47.60 -15.46
C SER A 29 13.72 -46.77 -14.33
N GLY A 30 13.58 -45.43 -14.40
CA GLY A 30 14.04 -44.55 -13.34
C GLY A 30 15.50 -44.09 -13.46
N LEU A 31 16.24 -44.51 -14.47
CA LEU A 31 17.61 -44.03 -14.72
C LEU A 31 17.57 -42.53 -15.05
N VAL A 32 18.40 -41.76 -14.35
CA VAL A 32 18.55 -40.31 -14.55
C VAL A 32 19.97 -40.02 -14.96
N VAL A 33 20.13 -39.31 -16.10
CA VAL A 33 21.40 -38.78 -16.57
C VAL A 33 21.27 -37.26 -16.75
N ALA A 34 22.26 -36.49 -16.30
CA ALA A 34 22.26 -35.04 -16.43
C ALA A 34 23.48 -34.55 -17.19
N ALA A 35 23.30 -33.45 -17.92
CA ALA A 35 24.36 -32.69 -18.61
C ALA A 35 24.01 -31.21 -18.61
N ASN A 36 25.01 -30.35 -18.82
CA ASN A 36 24.78 -28.91 -19.00
C ASN A 36 25.02 -28.55 -20.47
N SER A 37 24.28 -27.54 -20.96
CA SER A 37 24.53 -26.98 -22.30
C SER A 37 25.86 -26.23 -22.34
N GLY A 38 26.58 -26.38 -23.45
CA GLY A 38 27.84 -25.71 -23.71
C GLY A 38 27.70 -24.23 -24.08
N GLY A 39 28.81 -23.58 -24.46
CA GLY A 39 28.84 -22.17 -24.74
C GLY A 39 27.98 -21.69 -25.93
N ALA A 40 27.69 -22.59 -26.87
CA ALA A 40 26.75 -22.34 -27.98
C ALA A 40 25.37 -22.99 -27.73
N GLY A 41 25.03 -23.29 -26.46
CA GLY A 41 23.76 -23.89 -26.08
C GLY A 41 23.60 -25.36 -26.44
N GLU A 42 24.65 -26.02 -27.00
CA GLU A 42 24.63 -27.39 -27.44
C GLU A 42 24.66 -28.38 -26.27
N TYR A 43 24.00 -29.52 -26.45
CA TYR A 43 24.04 -30.60 -25.49
C TYR A 43 24.09 -31.96 -26.19
N GLU A 44 24.71 -32.96 -25.55
CA GLU A 44 24.82 -34.32 -26.09
C GLU A 44 24.79 -35.36 -24.97
N PHE A 45 23.97 -36.42 -25.18
CA PHE A 45 23.98 -37.66 -24.39
C PHE A 45 24.33 -38.80 -25.28
N ARG A 46 25.32 -39.59 -24.88
CA ARG A 46 25.81 -40.77 -25.61
C ARG A 46 25.46 -42.03 -24.86
N ASN A 47 25.50 -43.16 -25.55
CA ASN A 47 25.29 -44.51 -24.97
C ASN A 47 23.93 -44.69 -24.29
N LEU A 48 22.88 -44.08 -24.86
CA LEU A 48 21.52 -44.23 -24.35
C LEU A 48 20.92 -45.59 -24.80
N ALA A 49 20.28 -46.31 -23.89
CA ALA A 49 19.48 -47.47 -24.23
C ALA A 49 18.26 -47.06 -25.07
N PRO A 50 17.84 -47.86 -26.07
CA PRO A 50 16.61 -47.57 -26.80
C PRO A 50 15.39 -47.52 -25.87
N GLY A 51 14.48 -46.58 -26.13
CA GLY A 51 13.27 -46.41 -25.32
C GLY A 51 12.79 -44.98 -25.18
N LYS A 52 11.73 -44.79 -24.41
CA LYS A 52 11.16 -43.47 -24.12
C LYS A 52 11.89 -42.78 -22.96
N TYR A 53 12.23 -41.54 -23.16
CA TYR A 53 12.88 -40.67 -22.19
C TYR A 53 12.08 -39.39 -22.00
N THR A 54 12.00 -38.91 -20.77
CA THR A 54 11.56 -37.55 -20.45
C THR A 54 12.80 -36.69 -20.32
N VAL A 55 12.93 -35.71 -21.18
CA VAL A 55 13.94 -34.62 -21.10
C VAL A 55 13.35 -33.48 -20.29
N SER A 56 14.02 -33.10 -19.23
CA SER A 56 13.70 -31.91 -18.45
C SER A 56 14.83 -30.90 -18.55
N VAL A 57 14.54 -29.67 -18.90
CA VAL A 57 15.53 -28.58 -19.00
C VAL A 57 15.19 -27.46 -18.02
N THR A 58 16.20 -27.04 -17.28
CA THR A 58 16.12 -25.90 -16.36
C THR A 58 17.26 -24.92 -16.62
N ALA A 59 16.96 -23.63 -16.67
CA ALA A 59 17.93 -22.57 -16.75
C ALA A 59 17.48 -21.35 -15.93
N LYS A 60 18.42 -20.59 -15.39
CA LYS A 60 18.11 -19.40 -14.58
C LYS A 60 17.39 -18.34 -15.44
N GLY A 61 16.20 -17.92 -15.02
CA GLY A 61 15.40 -16.95 -15.75
C GLY A 61 14.48 -17.54 -16.82
N PHE A 62 14.37 -18.87 -16.90
CA PHE A 62 13.51 -19.56 -17.86
C PHE A 62 12.54 -20.54 -17.19
N VAL A 63 11.40 -20.76 -17.82
CA VAL A 63 10.41 -21.76 -17.37
C VAL A 63 10.94 -23.16 -17.56
N PRO A 64 10.93 -24.03 -16.53
CA PRO A 64 11.32 -25.42 -16.67
C PRO A 64 10.47 -26.11 -17.75
N THR A 65 11.13 -26.67 -18.77
CA THR A 65 10.46 -27.33 -19.90
C THR A 65 10.66 -28.83 -19.82
N ARG A 66 9.62 -29.60 -20.18
CA ARG A 66 9.66 -31.05 -20.25
C ARG A 66 9.17 -31.50 -21.61
N GLN A 67 9.87 -32.51 -22.19
CA GLN A 67 9.52 -33.08 -23.47
C GLN A 67 9.78 -34.59 -23.45
N GLU A 68 8.88 -35.38 -24.02
CA GLU A 68 9.09 -36.81 -24.22
C GLU A 68 9.80 -37.05 -25.56
N ILE A 69 10.83 -37.87 -25.54
CA ILE A 69 11.63 -38.25 -26.72
C ILE A 69 11.84 -39.73 -26.75
N GLU A 70 11.72 -40.33 -27.93
CA GLU A 70 12.00 -41.75 -28.17
C GLU A 70 13.39 -41.88 -28.79
N ILE A 71 14.23 -42.71 -28.17
CA ILE A 71 15.56 -43.07 -28.63
C ILE A 71 15.54 -44.42 -29.32
N VAL A 72 16.00 -44.43 -30.56
CA VAL A 72 16.09 -45.65 -31.38
C VAL A 72 17.51 -46.19 -31.36
N ALA A 73 17.66 -47.51 -31.37
CA ALA A 73 18.94 -48.18 -31.34
C ALA A 73 19.84 -47.77 -32.52
N GLY A 74 21.07 -47.36 -32.21
CA GLY A 74 22.10 -47.02 -33.25
C GLY A 74 21.84 -45.66 -33.97
N GLN A 75 20.84 -44.90 -33.60
CA GLN A 75 20.53 -43.62 -34.24
C GLN A 75 20.84 -42.43 -33.34
N ALA A 76 21.26 -41.32 -33.98
CA ALA A 76 21.36 -40.01 -33.35
C ALA A 76 20.02 -39.25 -33.49
N LYS A 77 19.37 -38.94 -32.40
CA LYS A 77 18.17 -38.11 -32.34
C LYS A 77 18.58 -36.67 -32.11
N LYS A 78 18.13 -35.74 -32.97
CA LYS A 78 18.26 -34.32 -32.77
C LYS A 78 17.00 -33.77 -32.10
N ALA A 79 17.13 -32.98 -31.01
CA ALA A 79 16.04 -32.30 -30.34
C ALA A 79 16.51 -30.93 -29.87
N ASP A 80 16.09 -29.90 -30.56
CA ASP A 80 16.30 -28.51 -30.16
C ASP A 80 15.14 -28.10 -29.23
N ILE A 81 15.43 -27.50 -28.07
CA ILE A 81 14.46 -27.20 -27.03
C ILE A 81 14.43 -25.71 -26.76
N PRO A 82 13.40 -25.00 -27.23
CA PRO A 82 13.20 -23.59 -26.88
C PRO A 82 12.65 -23.48 -25.46
N LEU A 83 13.29 -22.66 -24.63
CA LEU A 83 12.82 -22.32 -23.29
C LEU A 83 12.05 -20.99 -23.33
N GLN A 84 10.96 -20.91 -22.63
CA GLN A 84 10.25 -19.67 -22.43
C GLN A 84 10.91 -18.88 -21.30
N ILE A 85 11.01 -17.57 -21.46
CA ILE A 85 11.51 -16.67 -20.41
C ILE A 85 10.55 -16.78 -19.22
N LEU A 86 11.11 -17.03 -18.04
CA LEU A 86 10.37 -16.93 -16.81
C LEU A 86 10.08 -15.43 -16.61
N VAL A 87 8.99 -14.93 -17.17
CA VAL A 87 8.39 -13.70 -16.71
C VAL A 87 8.03 -14.01 -15.26
N LYS A 88 8.80 -13.47 -14.31
CA LYS A 88 8.42 -13.44 -12.92
C LYS A 88 7.19 -12.54 -12.88
N GLN A 89 6.06 -13.13 -13.23
CA GLN A 89 4.78 -12.61 -12.84
C GLN A 89 4.86 -12.74 -11.32
N GLU A 90 5.12 -11.63 -10.64
CA GLU A 90 4.71 -11.55 -9.27
C GLU A 90 3.20 -11.80 -9.37
N ASP A 91 2.77 -13.00 -9.00
CA ASP A 91 1.40 -13.25 -8.63
C ASP A 91 1.16 -12.37 -7.40
N ILE A 92 0.92 -11.11 -7.66
CA ILE A 92 0.09 -10.27 -6.82
C ILE A 92 -1.26 -10.95 -6.99
N ASP A 93 -1.68 -11.63 -5.95
CA ASP A 93 -2.98 -12.29 -5.87
C ASP A 93 -4.07 -11.21 -5.98
N VAL A 94 -4.47 -10.93 -7.23
CA VAL A 94 -5.40 -9.86 -7.62
C VAL A 94 -6.84 -10.31 -7.36
N GLN A 95 -7.09 -11.05 -6.29
CA GLN A 95 -8.47 -11.43 -5.94
C GLN A 95 -9.22 -10.37 -5.13
N SER A 96 -8.62 -9.22 -4.82
CA SER A 96 -9.32 -8.12 -4.16
C SER A 96 -9.03 -6.73 -4.76
N GLU A 97 -8.37 -6.63 -5.90
CA GLU A 97 -8.10 -5.33 -6.54
C GLU A 97 -9.15 -4.96 -7.59
N ALA A 98 -10.31 -4.55 -7.15
CA ALA A 98 -11.16 -3.72 -7.98
C ALA A 98 -10.71 -2.23 -8.02
N ALA A 99 -9.69 -1.86 -7.25
CA ALA A 99 -8.97 -0.60 -7.45
C ALA A 99 -7.91 -0.84 -8.53
N LYS A 100 -8.28 -0.75 -9.79
CA LYS A 100 -7.33 -0.82 -10.90
C LYS A 100 -6.25 0.24 -10.72
N ILE A 101 -5.04 -0.21 -10.44
CA ILE A 101 -3.85 0.57 -10.74
C ILE A 101 -3.96 0.92 -12.22
N SER A 102 -4.22 2.18 -12.53
CA SER A 102 -4.10 2.65 -13.91
C SER A 102 -2.63 2.52 -14.28
N THR A 103 -2.32 1.53 -15.11
CA THR A 103 -0.98 1.37 -15.70
C THR A 103 -0.74 2.32 -16.87
N SER A 104 -1.68 3.24 -17.14
CA SER A 104 -1.48 4.25 -18.16
C SER A 104 -0.38 5.21 -17.70
N SER A 105 0.69 5.28 -18.47
CA SER A 105 1.84 6.17 -18.23
C SER A 105 1.42 7.65 -18.09
N GLU A 106 0.29 8.04 -18.65
CA GLU A 106 -0.27 9.39 -18.59
C GLU A 106 -0.78 9.74 -17.18
N ASN A 107 -1.31 8.77 -16.44
CA ASN A 107 -1.77 9.00 -15.06
C ASN A 107 -0.65 8.86 -14.03
N ASN A 108 0.44 8.18 -14.35
CA ASN A 108 1.56 7.95 -13.44
C ASN A 108 2.73 8.92 -13.67
N ALA A 109 2.84 9.53 -14.85
CA ALA A 109 3.97 10.41 -15.18
C ALA A 109 4.01 11.72 -14.36
N SER A 110 2.91 12.12 -13.72
CA SER A 110 2.79 13.32 -12.91
C SER A 110 2.36 13.05 -11.47
N SER A 111 2.38 11.80 -11.00
CA SER A 111 2.01 11.45 -9.63
C SER A 111 3.20 10.86 -8.86
N VAL A 112 3.36 11.30 -7.61
CA VAL A 112 4.25 10.66 -6.65
C VAL A 112 3.44 9.59 -5.92
N VAL A 113 3.92 8.34 -5.96
CA VAL A 113 3.29 7.21 -5.27
C VAL A 113 4.14 6.84 -4.07
N ILE A 114 3.55 6.91 -2.88
CA ILE A 114 4.19 6.59 -1.60
C ILE A 114 3.57 5.29 -1.08
N SER A 115 4.37 4.25 -0.93
CA SER A 115 3.93 2.94 -0.47
C SER A 115 5.05 2.17 0.22
N GLY A 116 4.73 1.10 0.97
CA GLY A 116 5.70 0.27 1.65
C GLY A 116 6.64 1.07 2.55
N LYS A 117 7.94 0.97 2.37
CA LYS A 117 8.95 1.63 3.22
C LYS A 117 8.87 3.17 3.18
N ASP A 118 8.48 3.75 2.07
CA ASP A 118 8.34 5.20 1.95
C ASP A 118 7.13 5.68 2.76
N LEU A 119 6.05 4.89 2.81
CA LEU A 119 4.91 5.14 3.68
C LEU A 119 5.28 4.96 5.16
N ASP A 120 6.10 3.96 5.49
CA ASP A 120 6.55 3.73 6.86
C ASP A 120 7.41 4.89 7.40
N ALA A 121 8.09 5.62 6.52
CA ALA A 121 8.93 6.77 6.86
C ALA A 121 8.13 8.05 7.22
N LEU A 122 6.85 8.12 6.82
CA LEU A 122 5.97 9.24 7.18
C LEU A 122 5.53 9.13 8.64
N SER A 123 5.05 10.26 9.20
CA SER A 123 4.57 10.31 10.58
C SER A 123 3.38 9.37 10.83
N ASP A 124 3.35 8.76 12.02
CA ASP A 124 2.20 8.00 12.52
C ASP A 124 1.11 8.92 13.08
N ASP A 125 1.46 10.17 13.36
CA ASP A 125 0.53 11.21 13.80
C ASP A 125 -0.30 11.70 12.61
N PRO A 126 -1.65 11.61 12.63
CA PRO A 126 -2.48 12.02 11.51
C PRO A 126 -2.36 13.49 11.12
N ASP A 127 -2.15 14.39 12.09
CA ASP A 127 -2.04 15.82 11.81
C ASP A 127 -0.69 16.17 11.20
N GLU A 128 0.39 15.53 11.69
CA GLU A 128 1.71 15.62 11.06
C GLU A 128 1.72 14.99 9.68
N LEU A 129 1.12 13.79 9.54
CA LEU A 129 0.97 13.12 8.25
C LEU A 129 0.25 14.01 7.24
N GLN A 130 -0.84 14.66 7.65
CA GLN A 130 -1.55 15.61 6.79
C GLN A 130 -0.66 16.77 6.35
N SER A 131 0.11 17.32 7.27
CA SER A 131 1.06 18.40 6.99
C SER A 131 2.18 17.97 6.05
N GLU A 132 2.74 16.77 6.25
CA GLU A 132 3.74 16.17 5.37
C GLU A 132 3.19 15.95 3.96
N LEU A 133 1.99 15.42 3.84
CA LEU A 133 1.35 15.18 2.54
C LEU A 133 1.05 16.49 1.80
N GLN A 134 0.63 17.52 2.50
CA GLN A 134 0.42 18.85 1.93
C GLN A 134 1.75 19.48 1.48
N ALA A 135 2.81 19.32 2.26
CA ALA A 135 4.15 19.78 1.90
C ALA A 135 4.68 19.05 0.65
N LEU A 136 4.46 17.73 0.55
CA LEU A 136 4.85 16.94 -0.61
C LEU A 136 4.03 17.29 -1.86
N ALA A 137 2.76 17.63 -1.70
CA ALA A 137 1.94 18.12 -2.81
C ALA A 137 2.41 19.47 -3.37
N GLY A 138 3.08 20.26 -2.52
CA GLY A 138 3.75 21.49 -2.91
C GLY A 138 2.82 22.57 -3.47
N PRO A 139 3.34 23.52 -4.27
CA PRO A 139 2.54 24.62 -4.81
C PRO A 139 1.39 24.18 -5.72
N SER A 140 1.46 23.00 -6.30
CA SER A 140 0.37 22.43 -7.13
C SER A 140 -0.91 22.14 -6.34
N ALA A 141 -0.78 22.01 -5.03
CA ALA A 141 -1.91 21.78 -4.11
C ALA A 141 -2.77 23.04 -3.87
N GLY A 142 -2.30 24.21 -4.30
CA GLY A 142 -2.99 25.49 -4.10
C GLY A 142 -2.79 26.08 -2.70
N PRO A 143 -3.36 27.27 -2.43
CA PRO A 143 -3.10 28.04 -1.21
C PRO A 143 -3.65 27.40 0.07
N ASN A 144 -4.60 26.48 -0.06
CA ASN A 144 -5.24 25.79 1.08
C ASN A 144 -4.76 24.34 1.24
N GLY A 145 -3.66 23.97 0.58
CA GLY A 145 -3.20 22.58 0.50
C GLY A 145 -4.01 21.74 -0.49
N GLY A 146 -3.50 20.55 -0.84
CA GLY A 146 -4.17 19.61 -1.74
C GLY A 146 -5.44 19.04 -1.13
N GLN A 147 -6.47 18.91 -1.93
CA GLN A 147 -7.66 18.19 -1.50
C GLN A 147 -7.33 16.70 -1.30
N ILE A 148 -7.71 16.18 -0.15
CA ILE A 148 -7.47 14.78 0.22
C ILE A 148 -8.71 13.96 -0.16
N TYR A 149 -8.46 12.85 -0.85
CA TYR A 149 -9.46 11.85 -1.21
C TYR A 149 -9.09 10.53 -0.56
N ILE A 150 -10.05 9.88 0.05
CA ILE A 150 -9.85 8.58 0.69
C ILE A 150 -10.74 7.56 -0.03
N ASP A 151 -10.13 6.57 -0.70
CA ASP A 151 -10.82 5.60 -1.56
C ASP A 151 -11.75 6.26 -2.60
N GLY A 152 -11.37 7.46 -3.08
CA GLY A 152 -12.12 8.23 -4.06
C GLY A 152 -13.25 9.09 -3.52
N PHE A 153 -13.41 9.18 -2.21
CA PHE A 153 -14.36 10.07 -1.54
C PHE A 153 -13.65 11.33 -1.03
N THR A 154 -14.37 12.44 -0.99
CA THR A 154 -13.88 13.74 -0.50
C THR A 154 -14.35 13.94 0.93
N GLY A 155 -13.47 14.40 1.81
CA GLY A 155 -13.80 14.65 3.20
C GLY A 155 -13.33 13.53 4.13
N GLY A 156 -13.78 13.62 5.38
CA GLY A 156 -13.41 12.70 6.43
C GLY A 156 -12.03 12.92 7.02
N GLN A 157 -11.79 12.28 8.13
CA GLN A 157 -10.52 12.30 8.84
C GLN A 157 -9.54 11.31 8.22
N LEU A 158 -8.23 11.64 8.25
CA LEU A 158 -7.22 10.71 7.81
C LEU A 158 -7.34 9.37 8.53
N PRO A 159 -7.34 8.24 7.79
CA PRO A 159 -7.30 6.94 8.40
C PRO A 159 -5.94 6.70 9.07
N PRO A 160 -5.84 5.85 10.10
CA PRO A 160 -4.56 5.47 10.69
C PRO A 160 -3.59 4.98 9.61
N LYS A 161 -2.32 5.40 9.66
CA LYS A 161 -1.29 5.03 8.67
C LYS A 161 -1.22 3.52 8.43
N SER A 162 -1.43 2.72 9.50
CA SER A 162 -1.46 1.25 9.42
C SER A 162 -2.55 0.68 8.49
N SER A 163 -3.62 1.43 8.26
CA SER A 163 -4.71 1.06 7.34
C SER A 163 -4.51 1.57 5.91
N ILE A 164 -3.50 2.38 5.66
CA ILE A 164 -3.19 2.93 4.34
C ILE A 164 -2.37 1.89 3.55
N ARG A 165 -2.76 1.66 2.29
CA ARG A 165 -2.03 0.84 1.33
C ARG A 165 -0.98 1.66 0.58
N GLU A 166 -1.43 2.77 0.01
CA GLU A 166 -0.60 3.71 -0.75
C GLU A 166 -1.23 5.10 -0.75
N ILE A 167 -0.39 6.10 -0.96
CA ILE A 167 -0.79 7.49 -1.13
C ILE A 167 -0.30 7.94 -2.49
N ARG A 168 -1.17 8.56 -3.26
CA ARG A 168 -0.85 9.14 -4.57
C ARG A 168 -1.01 10.64 -4.51
N ILE A 169 0.07 11.35 -4.75
CA ILE A 169 0.07 12.81 -4.87
C ILE A 169 0.06 13.13 -6.36
N ASN A 170 -1.10 13.48 -6.88
CA ASN A 170 -1.27 13.82 -8.29
C ASN A 170 -1.04 15.30 -8.50
N GLN A 171 -0.02 15.62 -9.25
CA GLN A 171 0.38 16.98 -9.59
C GLN A 171 -0.25 17.50 -10.89
N ASN A 172 -1.09 16.70 -11.56
CA ASN A 172 -1.79 17.14 -12.76
C ASN A 172 -3.10 17.87 -12.40
N PRO A 173 -3.12 19.23 -12.42
CA PRO A 173 -4.29 19.99 -12.00
C PRO A 173 -5.41 20.03 -13.05
N PHE A 174 -5.19 19.46 -14.23
CA PHE A 174 -6.10 19.56 -15.37
C PHE A 174 -6.76 18.24 -15.76
N SER A 175 -6.67 17.22 -14.91
CA SER A 175 -7.34 15.94 -15.19
C SER A 175 -8.84 16.11 -15.13
N ALA A 176 -9.53 15.69 -16.20
CA ALA A 176 -11.00 15.76 -16.32
C ALA A 176 -11.74 14.77 -15.38
N GLN A 177 -11.04 13.94 -14.66
CA GLN A 177 -11.62 13.01 -13.67
C GLN A 177 -12.06 13.70 -12.39
N TYR A 178 -11.65 14.97 -12.17
CA TYR A 178 -11.78 15.66 -10.91
C TYR A 178 -12.71 16.86 -11.02
N ASP A 179 -13.50 17.05 -9.97
CA ASP A 179 -14.49 18.11 -9.84
C ASP A 179 -13.89 19.52 -9.74
N ARG A 180 -12.63 19.61 -9.27
CA ARG A 180 -11.90 20.88 -9.16
C ARG A 180 -10.67 20.87 -10.05
N MET A 181 -10.77 21.56 -11.18
CA MET A 181 -9.60 21.81 -12.03
C MET A 181 -8.72 22.92 -11.44
N GLY A 182 -7.41 22.79 -11.62
CA GLY A 182 -6.44 23.81 -11.25
C GLY A 182 -5.63 23.52 -9.98
N PHE A 183 -5.93 22.46 -9.25
CA PHE A 183 -5.21 22.06 -8.04
C PHE A 183 -4.81 20.59 -8.09
N GLY A 184 -3.62 20.28 -7.55
CA GLY A 184 -3.20 18.92 -7.30
C GLY A 184 -4.04 18.26 -6.21
N ARG A 185 -4.01 16.94 -6.13
CA ARG A 185 -4.79 16.19 -5.15
C ARG A 185 -3.96 15.09 -4.51
N ILE A 186 -4.36 14.71 -3.31
CA ILE A 186 -3.79 13.65 -2.52
C ILE A 186 -4.82 12.53 -2.46
N GLU A 187 -4.52 11.38 -3.02
CA GLU A 187 -5.37 10.18 -2.96
C GLU A 187 -4.80 9.19 -1.97
N ILE A 188 -5.55 8.87 -0.95
CA ILE A 188 -5.23 7.85 0.03
C ILE A 188 -6.04 6.60 -0.31
N LEU A 189 -5.36 5.51 -0.58
CA LEU A 189 -5.98 4.22 -0.85
C LEU A 189 -5.79 3.34 0.39
N THR A 190 -6.89 2.91 1.00
CA THR A 190 -6.84 2.06 2.19
C THR A 190 -6.59 0.60 1.81
N LYS A 191 -6.04 -0.16 2.75
CA LYS A 191 -5.86 -1.62 2.60
C LYS A 191 -7.23 -2.28 2.51
N PRO A 192 -7.52 -3.07 1.47
CA PRO A 192 -8.69 -3.94 1.46
C PRO A 192 -8.52 -5.02 2.53
N GLY A 193 -9.60 -5.67 2.90
CA GLY A 193 -9.52 -6.89 3.70
C GLY A 193 -8.73 -7.97 2.97
N SER A 194 -8.00 -8.80 3.69
CA SER A 194 -7.14 -9.85 3.12
C SER A 194 -7.76 -11.24 3.23
N ASP A 195 -7.17 -12.21 2.53
CA ASP A 195 -7.52 -13.63 2.58
C ASP A 195 -7.03 -14.35 3.84
N LYS A 196 -6.21 -13.70 4.66
CA LYS A 196 -5.68 -14.20 5.93
C LYS A 196 -5.98 -13.25 7.06
N LEU A 197 -6.27 -13.81 8.24
CA LEU A 197 -6.40 -13.01 9.46
C LEU A 197 -5.06 -12.35 9.77
N HIS A 198 -5.07 -11.05 9.89
CA HIS A 198 -3.92 -10.25 10.31
C HIS A 198 -4.39 -9.10 11.19
N GLY A 199 -3.51 -8.62 12.01
CA GLY A 199 -3.77 -7.47 12.87
C GLY A 199 -2.49 -6.84 13.34
N GLN A 200 -2.60 -5.60 13.77
CA GLN A 200 -1.51 -4.82 14.29
C GLN A 200 -2.01 -4.03 15.50
N PHE A 201 -1.19 -3.92 16.49
CA PHE A 201 -1.41 -3.05 17.64
C PHE A 201 -0.21 -2.12 17.78
N PHE A 202 -0.48 -0.84 18.00
CA PHE A 202 0.52 0.18 18.15
C PHE A 202 0.19 1.03 19.40
N PHE A 203 1.22 1.29 20.20
CA PHE A 203 1.18 2.19 21.33
C PHE A 203 2.37 3.13 21.26
N ASN A 204 2.10 4.41 21.36
CA ASN A 204 3.11 5.46 21.47
C ASN A 204 2.81 6.32 22.69
N ASP A 205 3.83 6.61 23.48
CA ASP A 205 3.77 7.51 24.62
C ASP A 205 4.96 8.45 24.55
N ASN A 206 4.67 9.74 24.44
CA ASN A 206 5.64 10.81 24.49
C ASN A 206 5.28 11.75 25.65
N HIS A 207 6.21 11.99 26.53
CA HIS A 207 5.99 12.74 27.76
C HIS A 207 7.15 13.66 28.05
N SER A 208 6.93 14.86 28.56
CA SER A 208 7.95 15.83 28.95
C SER A 208 9.04 15.23 29.84
N PHE A 209 8.68 14.25 30.67
CA PHE A 209 9.63 13.52 31.53
C PHE A 209 10.79 12.84 30.77
N PHE A 210 10.59 12.50 29.50
CA PHE A 210 11.61 11.85 28.65
C PHE A 210 12.44 12.86 27.87
N ASP A 211 12.09 14.15 27.89
CA ASP A 211 12.77 15.18 27.15
C ASP A 211 13.76 15.97 28.02
N ALA A 212 14.71 16.60 27.37
CA ALA A 212 15.62 17.52 28.02
C ALA A 212 15.06 18.92 27.99
N LEU A 213 15.17 19.66 29.09
CA LEU A 213 14.80 21.07 29.18
C LEU A 213 15.45 21.87 28.04
N ASN A 214 14.65 22.59 27.28
CA ASN A 214 15.16 23.53 26.28
C ASN A 214 16.06 24.57 26.98
N PRO A 215 17.34 24.72 26.59
CA PRO A 215 18.28 25.64 27.23
C PRO A 215 17.82 27.11 27.27
N PHE A 216 16.86 27.48 26.45
CA PHE A 216 16.28 28.80 26.35
C PHE A 216 14.96 28.96 27.09
N ALA A 217 14.41 27.88 27.67
CA ALA A 217 13.16 27.93 28.44
C ALA A 217 13.46 28.00 29.94
N ALA A 218 12.76 28.89 30.63
CA ALA A 218 12.89 29.06 32.09
C ALA A 218 12.24 27.88 32.86
N THR A 219 11.23 27.24 32.25
CA THR A 219 10.48 26.09 32.79
C THR A 219 10.13 25.17 31.64
N GLU A 220 10.10 23.87 31.91
CA GLU A 220 9.61 22.87 30.98
C GLU A 220 8.08 22.85 31.03
N PRO A 221 7.38 23.11 29.92
CA PRO A 221 5.93 22.97 29.91
C PRO A 221 5.58 21.49 29.98
N ASP A 222 4.63 21.14 30.84
CA ASP A 222 4.06 19.80 30.88
C ASP A 222 3.41 19.49 29.53
N PHE A 223 3.88 18.44 28.87
CA PHE A 223 3.20 17.89 27.72
C PHE A 223 3.17 16.36 27.79
N SER A 224 2.14 15.77 27.22
CA SER A 224 2.10 14.34 26.99
C SER A 224 1.26 14.03 25.74
N THR A 225 1.70 13.08 24.96
CA THR A 225 0.96 12.53 23.82
C THR A 225 0.92 11.04 23.95
N GLN A 226 -0.27 10.50 24.14
CA GLN A 226 -0.50 9.06 24.18
C GLN A 226 -1.36 8.66 22.99
N MET A 227 -0.89 7.69 22.21
CA MET A 227 -1.63 7.15 21.09
C MET A 227 -1.71 5.63 21.20
N VAL A 228 -2.91 5.12 21.09
CA VAL A 228 -3.20 3.69 21.02
C VAL A 228 -3.98 3.45 19.75
N ASN A 229 -3.47 2.64 18.85
CA ASN A 229 -4.22 2.18 17.70
C ASN A 229 -4.14 0.67 17.52
N GLY A 230 -5.18 0.11 16.95
CA GLY A 230 -5.22 -1.30 16.61
C GLY A 230 -6.04 -1.51 15.35
N ASN A 231 -5.61 -2.47 14.55
CA ASN A 231 -6.39 -2.90 13.40
C ASN A 231 -6.40 -4.43 13.30
N VAL A 232 -7.47 -4.94 12.74
CA VAL A 232 -7.65 -6.35 12.45
C VAL A 232 -8.41 -6.51 11.15
N GLY A 233 -7.96 -7.40 10.31
CA GLY A 233 -8.61 -7.70 9.03
C GLY A 233 -8.47 -9.16 8.66
N GLY A 234 -9.36 -9.64 7.80
CA GLY A 234 -9.35 -11.01 7.35
C GLY A 234 -10.53 -11.37 6.47
N PRO A 235 -10.62 -12.65 6.07
CA PRO A 235 -11.68 -13.13 5.21
C PRO A 235 -12.99 -13.36 5.97
N LEU A 236 -14.12 -13.09 5.31
CA LEU A 236 -15.45 -13.54 5.69
C LEU A 236 -15.95 -14.54 4.63
N GLY A 237 -15.40 -15.76 4.65
CA GLY A 237 -15.64 -16.76 3.65
C GLY A 237 -14.80 -16.54 2.39
N LYS A 238 -15.33 -16.97 1.20
CA LYS A 238 -14.57 -16.96 -0.06
C LYS A 238 -14.76 -15.68 -0.90
N LYS A 239 -15.75 -14.86 -0.55
CA LYS A 239 -16.16 -13.71 -1.38
C LYS A 239 -16.19 -12.39 -0.63
N ALA A 240 -15.87 -12.41 0.65
CA ALA A 240 -15.90 -11.22 1.47
C ALA A 240 -14.67 -11.12 2.34
N SER A 241 -14.28 -9.90 2.66
CA SER A 241 -13.23 -9.57 3.60
C SER A 241 -13.61 -8.34 4.41
N TYR A 242 -12.96 -8.17 5.54
CA TYR A 242 -13.19 -7.03 6.42
C TYR A 242 -11.86 -6.46 6.91
N GLN A 243 -11.90 -5.19 7.26
CA GLN A 243 -10.85 -4.47 7.95
C GLN A 243 -11.51 -3.57 8.99
N ILE A 244 -11.08 -3.68 10.24
CA ILE A 244 -11.54 -2.86 11.36
C ILE A 244 -10.32 -2.20 11.97
N SER A 245 -10.42 -0.91 12.27
CA SER A 245 -9.40 -0.15 12.98
C SER A 245 -10.03 0.75 14.04
N ALA A 246 -9.34 0.90 15.17
CA ALA A 246 -9.70 1.83 16.23
C ALA A 246 -8.45 2.55 16.70
N GLU A 247 -8.59 3.83 16.96
CA GLU A 247 -7.53 4.70 17.48
C GLU A 247 -8.06 5.60 18.58
N ARG A 248 -7.25 5.77 19.61
CA ARG A 248 -7.43 6.83 20.61
C ARG A 248 -6.13 7.57 20.79
N ARG A 249 -6.22 8.89 20.70
CA ARG A 249 -5.12 9.83 20.91
C ARG A 249 -5.50 10.81 22.00
N ASP A 250 -4.65 10.96 22.98
CA ASP A 250 -4.79 11.88 24.10
C ASP A 250 -3.55 12.79 24.12
N ILE A 251 -3.76 14.06 23.86
CA ILE A 251 -2.70 15.07 23.75
C ILE A 251 -2.94 16.10 24.85
N LYS A 252 -1.91 16.33 25.66
CA LYS A 252 -1.87 17.43 26.62
C LYS A 252 -0.67 18.29 26.27
N GLU A 253 -0.95 19.43 25.69
CA GLU A 253 0.05 20.45 25.37
C GLU A 253 -0.25 21.73 26.13
N ALA A 254 0.76 22.50 26.43
CA ALA A 254 0.60 23.82 27.05
C ALA A 254 0.76 24.91 26.00
N ALA A 255 -0.26 25.69 25.76
CA ALA A 255 -0.16 26.93 25.03
C ALA A 255 0.55 27.98 25.93
N VAL A 256 1.60 28.58 25.39
CA VAL A 256 2.35 29.65 26.09
C VAL A 256 1.70 30.99 25.78
N VAL A 257 1.11 31.60 26.79
CA VAL A 257 0.50 32.93 26.70
C VAL A 257 1.46 33.97 27.27
N SER A 258 1.77 35.01 26.50
CA SER A 258 2.60 36.16 26.92
C SER A 258 1.71 37.39 27.02
N PRO A 259 0.99 37.57 28.16
CA PRO A 259 0.05 38.67 28.30
C PRO A 259 0.75 40.03 28.31
N ASP A 260 2.04 40.06 28.61
CA ASP A 260 2.83 41.28 28.73
C ASP A 260 3.58 41.69 27.46
N ALA A 261 3.29 41.12 26.29
CA ALA A 261 3.82 41.58 25.01
C ALA A 261 3.55 43.12 24.80
N PHE A 262 2.64 43.69 25.60
CA PHE A 262 2.23 45.09 25.60
C PHE A 262 2.51 45.82 26.92
N SER A 263 3.10 45.18 27.93
CA SER A 263 3.41 45.78 29.23
C SER A 263 4.92 45.96 29.42
N ALA A 264 5.32 47.15 29.86
CA ALA A 264 6.71 47.52 30.12
C ALA A 264 7.31 46.86 31.39
N ALA A 265 6.59 46.00 32.10
CA ALA A 265 6.90 45.52 33.44
C ALA A 265 7.40 44.05 33.53
N GLY A 266 7.82 43.44 32.45
CA GLY A 266 8.40 42.10 32.46
C GLY A 266 7.40 41.00 32.05
N VAL A 267 7.87 40.06 31.25
CA VAL A 267 7.04 39.05 30.58
C VAL A 267 6.67 37.91 31.57
N ALA A 268 5.43 37.89 32.03
CA ALA A 268 4.89 36.72 32.69
C ALA A 268 4.39 35.75 31.64
N VAL A 269 5.10 34.61 31.49
CA VAL A 269 4.66 33.49 30.63
C VAL A 269 3.74 32.60 31.46
N VAL A 270 2.50 32.47 31.02
CA VAL A 270 1.52 31.61 31.67
C VAL A 270 1.25 30.39 30.77
N PRO A 271 1.67 29.19 31.15
CA PRO A 271 1.29 27.98 30.41
C PRO A 271 -0.19 27.68 30.70
N VAL A 272 -0.96 27.48 29.66
CA VAL A 272 -2.35 27.02 29.72
C VAL A 272 -2.43 25.66 29.04
N LEU A 273 -2.81 24.62 29.78
CA LEU A 273 -3.02 23.31 29.23
C LEU A 273 -4.19 23.30 28.24
N ASN A 274 -3.96 22.75 27.07
CA ASN A 274 -4.94 22.57 26.01
C ASN A 274 -5.10 21.07 25.69
N PRO A 275 -5.82 20.29 26.54
CA PRO A 275 -6.00 18.89 26.32
C PRO A 275 -6.88 18.63 25.09
N ARG A 276 -6.44 17.71 24.24
CA ARG A 276 -7.18 17.25 23.06
C ARG A 276 -7.29 15.72 23.09
N VAL A 277 -8.49 15.21 22.96
CA VAL A 277 -8.74 13.77 22.88
C VAL A 277 -9.47 13.47 21.59
N ARG A 278 -8.90 12.58 20.80
CA ARG A 278 -9.52 12.07 19.59
C ARG A 278 -9.71 10.56 19.69
N THR A 279 -10.90 10.11 19.36
CA THR A 279 -11.23 8.69 19.25
C THR A 279 -11.81 8.44 17.86
N SER A 280 -11.26 7.51 17.13
CA SER A 280 -11.75 7.12 15.82
C SER A 280 -11.98 5.61 15.73
N PHE A 281 -12.95 5.24 14.95
CA PHE A 281 -13.28 3.86 14.62
C PHE A 281 -13.60 3.78 13.14
N THR A 282 -12.99 2.85 12.42
CA THR A 282 -13.26 2.64 11.01
C THR A 282 -13.48 1.15 10.75
N SER A 283 -14.52 0.83 10.01
CA SER A 283 -14.76 -0.52 9.51
C SER A 283 -14.97 -0.49 8.00
N ARG A 284 -14.30 -1.39 7.31
CA ARG A 284 -14.43 -1.60 5.86
C ARG A 284 -14.82 -3.04 5.61
N PHE A 285 -15.76 -3.21 4.70
CA PHE A 285 -16.25 -4.50 4.25
C PHE A 285 -16.21 -4.53 2.73
N ASP A 286 -15.51 -5.48 2.16
CA ASP A 286 -15.40 -5.71 0.73
C ASP A 286 -16.13 -7.02 0.38
N TYR A 287 -17.03 -6.99 -0.60
CA TYR A 287 -17.81 -8.13 -1.02
C TYR A 287 -17.80 -8.30 -2.54
N GLN A 288 -17.36 -9.45 -3.00
CA GLN A 288 -17.39 -9.83 -4.41
C GLN A 288 -18.79 -10.36 -4.77
N VAL A 289 -19.66 -9.48 -5.25
CA VAL A 289 -21.03 -9.82 -5.67
C VAL A 289 -21.01 -10.81 -6.83
N ALA A 290 -20.16 -10.54 -7.83
CA ALA A 290 -19.88 -11.38 -8.99
C ALA A 290 -18.39 -11.30 -9.37
N ALA A 291 -17.93 -12.14 -10.30
CA ALA A 291 -16.55 -12.08 -10.79
C ALA A 291 -16.18 -10.71 -11.39
N SER A 292 -17.19 -9.97 -11.89
CA SER A 292 -17.03 -8.62 -12.49
C SER A 292 -17.59 -7.50 -11.63
N ASN A 293 -18.00 -7.78 -10.38
CA ASN A 293 -18.64 -6.77 -9.53
C ASN A 293 -18.15 -6.88 -8.08
N THR A 294 -17.67 -5.78 -7.53
CA THR A 294 -17.21 -5.65 -6.16
C THR A 294 -17.91 -4.49 -5.47
N LEU A 295 -18.49 -4.77 -4.31
CA LEU A 295 -19.12 -3.80 -3.41
C LEU A 295 -18.19 -3.55 -2.22
N MET A 296 -17.91 -2.29 -1.94
CA MET A 296 -17.20 -1.84 -0.74
C MET A 296 -18.16 -1.01 0.12
N VAL A 297 -18.18 -1.28 1.41
CA VAL A 297 -18.90 -0.46 2.41
C VAL A 297 -17.92 -0.08 3.49
N ARG A 298 -17.83 1.21 3.79
CA ARG A 298 -17.01 1.75 4.88
C ARG A 298 -17.87 2.57 5.83
N TYR A 299 -17.67 2.39 7.10
CA TYR A 299 -18.20 3.26 8.15
C TYR A 299 -17.03 3.82 8.94
N GLN A 300 -17.09 5.12 9.20
CA GLN A 300 -16.13 5.84 10.02
C GLN A 300 -16.89 6.64 11.10
N PHE A 301 -16.36 6.55 12.31
CA PHE A 301 -16.78 7.34 13.45
C PHE A 301 -15.58 8.09 14.00
N THR A 302 -15.73 9.38 14.26
CA THR A 302 -14.71 10.21 14.91
C THR A 302 -15.35 11.04 16.00
N HIS A 303 -14.72 11.08 17.16
CA HIS A 303 -15.09 11.92 18.27
C HIS A 303 -13.87 12.71 18.75
N ASN A 304 -13.98 14.02 18.68
CA ASN A 304 -12.95 14.97 19.12
C ASN A 304 -13.45 15.78 20.31
N ARG A 305 -12.57 15.94 21.29
CA ARG A 305 -12.81 16.84 22.44
C ARG A 305 -11.56 17.69 22.60
N GLU A 306 -11.76 19.00 22.64
CA GLU A 306 -10.72 19.98 22.85
C GLU A 306 -11.12 20.89 24.00
N GLU A 307 -10.20 21.09 24.96
CA GLU A 307 -10.40 21.98 26.09
C GLU A 307 -9.43 23.16 25.97
N ASN A 308 -9.89 24.34 26.41
CA ASN A 308 -9.14 25.58 26.33
C ASN A 308 -8.68 25.95 24.90
N ASN A 309 -9.47 25.59 23.90
CA ASN A 309 -9.19 25.95 22.51
C ASN A 309 -9.22 27.48 22.34
N GLY A 310 -8.50 27.99 21.35
CA GLY A 310 -8.41 29.42 21.06
C GLY A 310 -7.38 30.15 21.91
N VAL A 311 -6.74 29.52 22.88
CA VAL A 311 -5.64 30.15 23.65
C VAL A 311 -4.36 30.04 22.85
N ALA A 312 -3.73 31.15 22.59
CA ALA A 312 -2.48 31.26 21.85
C ALA A 312 -1.63 32.41 22.37
N GLN A 313 -0.48 32.64 21.77
CA GLN A 313 0.52 33.64 22.16
C GLN A 313 -0.05 35.02 22.48
N LEU A 314 -1.09 35.45 21.76
CA LEU A 314 -1.75 36.77 21.94
C LEU A 314 -3.22 36.64 22.41
N ALA A 315 -3.75 35.43 22.58
CA ALA A 315 -5.10 35.19 23.04
C ALA A 315 -5.11 34.82 24.52
N LEU A 316 -5.86 35.57 25.31
CA LEU A 316 -5.91 35.44 26.77
C LEU A 316 -6.66 34.13 27.16
N PRO A 317 -6.36 33.51 28.33
CA PRO A 317 -7.08 32.37 28.85
C PRO A 317 -8.59 32.60 29.06
N SER A 318 -9.01 33.89 29.23
CA SER A 318 -10.43 34.26 29.33
C SER A 318 -11.21 34.09 28.02
N GLN A 319 -10.54 33.88 26.92
CA GLN A 319 -11.15 33.58 25.59
C GLN A 319 -11.19 32.08 25.27
N ALA A 320 -10.68 31.27 26.19
CA ALA A 320 -10.69 29.83 26.02
C ALA A 320 -12.13 29.30 25.93
N PHE A 321 -12.34 28.34 25.04
CA PHE A 321 -13.59 27.60 24.90
C PHE A 321 -13.30 26.11 24.79
N ASN A 322 -14.30 25.31 25.14
CA ASN A 322 -14.24 23.88 24.94
C ASN A 322 -15.05 23.55 23.69
N GLN A 323 -14.57 22.59 22.93
CA GLN A 323 -15.22 22.13 21.73
C GLN A 323 -15.32 20.61 21.74
N THR A 324 -16.47 20.10 21.37
CA THR A 324 -16.69 18.68 21.19
C THR A 324 -17.29 18.46 19.81
N GLY A 325 -16.68 17.59 19.03
CA GLY A 325 -17.14 17.24 17.68
C GLY A 325 -17.36 15.73 17.56
N THR A 326 -18.43 15.35 16.91
CA THR A 326 -18.73 13.95 16.57
C THR A 326 -19.08 13.86 15.11
N GLU A 327 -18.44 12.98 14.38
CA GLU A 327 -18.64 12.76 12.96
C GLU A 327 -18.92 11.29 12.68
N ASN A 328 -19.92 11.02 11.86
CA ASN A 328 -20.29 9.71 11.37
C ASN A 328 -20.33 9.76 9.86
N GLU A 329 -19.68 8.81 9.21
CA GLU A 329 -19.57 8.74 7.78
C GLU A 329 -19.87 7.31 7.30
N ILE A 330 -20.68 7.19 6.25
CA ILE A 330 -20.94 5.93 5.55
C ILE A 330 -20.59 6.14 4.10
N GLN A 331 -19.73 5.29 3.57
CA GLN A 331 -19.32 5.29 2.17
C GLN A 331 -19.60 3.93 1.54
N ILE A 332 -20.17 3.96 0.36
CA ILE A 332 -20.49 2.77 -0.42
C ILE A 332 -19.94 2.97 -1.83
N SER A 333 -19.14 2.02 -2.31
CA SER A 333 -18.64 2.01 -3.68
C SER A 333 -18.95 0.68 -4.34
N ASP A 334 -19.59 0.73 -5.51
CA ASP A 334 -19.90 -0.42 -6.36
C ASP A 334 -19.12 -0.29 -7.66
N THR A 335 -18.21 -1.24 -7.90
CA THR A 335 -17.37 -1.28 -9.10
C THR A 335 -17.77 -2.45 -9.97
N GLN A 336 -18.19 -2.16 -11.21
CA GLN A 336 -18.65 -3.15 -12.18
C GLN A 336 -17.79 -3.12 -13.44
N ILE A 337 -17.23 -4.26 -13.81
CA ILE A 337 -16.55 -4.45 -15.09
C ILE A 337 -17.61 -4.84 -16.11
N LEU A 338 -18.08 -3.88 -16.91
CA LEU A 338 -19.11 -4.09 -17.93
C LEU A 338 -18.55 -4.76 -19.18
N SER A 339 -17.32 -4.46 -19.54
CA SER A 339 -16.60 -5.04 -20.68
C SER A 339 -15.09 -4.84 -20.51
N PRO A 340 -14.22 -5.44 -21.37
CA PRO A 340 -12.79 -5.18 -21.36
C PRO A 340 -12.38 -3.70 -21.53
N HIS A 341 -13.33 -2.86 -22.02
CA HIS A 341 -13.09 -1.44 -22.30
C HIS A 341 -14.00 -0.50 -21.49
N ALA A 342 -14.87 -1.04 -20.61
CA ALA A 342 -15.80 -0.24 -19.83
C ALA A 342 -15.93 -0.71 -18.40
N ILE A 343 -15.73 0.21 -17.46
CA ILE A 343 -15.93 0.02 -16.04
C ILE A 343 -16.95 1.06 -15.59
N ASN A 344 -17.92 0.62 -14.80
CA ASN A 344 -18.82 1.50 -14.09
C ASN A 344 -18.41 1.53 -12.62
N GLU A 345 -18.35 2.72 -12.05
CA GLU A 345 -18.08 2.92 -10.65
C GLU A 345 -19.13 3.88 -10.08
N THR A 346 -19.89 3.39 -9.11
CA THR A 346 -20.94 4.15 -8.44
C THR A 346 -20.55 4.35 -7.00
N ARG A 347 -20.57 5.59 -6.51
CA ARG A 347 -20.21 5.96 -5.15
C ARG A 347 -21.34 6.68 -4.47
N PHE A 348 -21.58 6.35 -3.21
CA PHE A 348 -22.51 7.01 -2.31
C PHE A 348 -21.80 7.33 -1.01
N GLU A 349 -21.98 8.54 -0.54
CA GLU A 349 -21.46 9.03 0.73
C GLU A 349 -22.57 9.69 1.53
N TRP A 350 -22.58 9.40 2.81
CA TRP A 350 -23.40 10.08 3.81
C TRP A 350 -22.54 10.45 4.99
N GLU A 351 -22.58 11.71 5.35
CA GLU A 351 -21.84 12.27 6.48
C GLU A 351 -22.78 13.03 7.40
N ARG A 352 -22.55 12.88 8.68
CA ARG A 352 -23.20 13.67 9.72
C ARG A 352 -22.20 14.08 10.78
N GLY A 353 -22.00 15.39 10.89
CA GLY A 353 -21.20 16.02 11.94
C GLY A 353 -22.05 16.83 12.89
N ASP A 354 -21.76 16.73 14.18
CA ASP A 354 -22.31 17.59 15.25
C ASP A 354 -21.12 18.21 15.98
N THR A 355 -21.16 19.53 16.23
CA THR A 355 -20.11 20.26 16.96
C THR A 355 -20.77 21.17 17.98
N ASP A 356 -20.37 21.04 19.26
CA ASP A 356 -20.81 21.83 20.40
C ASP A 356 -19.65 22.66 20.97
#